data_005edcfdbdfa05fdc65bf6e3a59b91ab
#
_entry.id   005edcfdbdfa05fdc65bf6e3a59b91ab
#
_cell.length_a   1.000
_cell.length_b   1.000
_cell.length_c   1.000
_cell.angle_alpha   90.00
_cell.angle_beta   90.00
_cell.angle_gamma   90.00
#
_symmetry.space_group_name_H-M   'P 1'
#
loop_
_entity.id
_entity.type
_entity.pdbx_description
1 polymer ?
#
loop_
_entity_poly.entity_id
_entity_poly.type
_entity_poly.pdbx_seq_one_letter_code
_entity_poly.pdbx_strand_id
1 'polypeptide(L)'
;TERFTSQIEASAPLKKQLWQQTVKAKIENQAKVLSVCSNVEIRGMMKWAADVKSGDADNLEARAAVFYWKNIFSPLNGYKFTRDRNGIPPNNLLNYGYAILRAVIARAIVGSGLLPTFGIHHHNRYNAYCLADDIMEPYRPYVDELVFSIMKKYGMENLSLTKDIKIELLNIPTIDVTIGGKKRPLMAAASQTSSSLAK
;
A
#
# COMPACT_ATOMS: atom_id res chain seq x y z
N THR A 1 -27.04 8.08 0.71
CA THR A 1 -27.41 8.13 2.15
C THR A 1 -27.32 6.77 2.80
N GLU A 2 -27.97 5.73 2.28
CA GLU A 2 -27.96 4.37 2.88
C GLU A 2 -26.54 3.81 3.07
N ARG A 3 -25.68 3.90 2.07
CA ARG A 3 -24.28 3.44 2.17
C ARG A 3 -23.48 4.19 3.22
N PHE A 4 -23.72 5.48 3.40
CA PHE A 4 -23.03 6.24 4.44
C PHE A 4 -23.44 5.80 5.83
N THR A 5 -24.74 5.54 6.04
CA THR A 5 -25.26 5.00 7.30
C THR A 5 -24.63 3.65 7.59
N SER A 6 -24.67 2.71 6.63
CA SER A 6 -24.06 1.38 6.78
C SER A 6 -22.57 1.45 7.07
N GLN A 7 -21.82 2.37 6.43
CA GLN A 7 -20.39 2.55 6.69
C GLN A 7 -20.14 3.06 8.13
N ILE A 8 -20.92 4.04 8.59
CA ILE A 8 -20.78 4.62 9.92
C ILE A 8 -21.11 3.60 11.00
N GLU A 9 -22.19 2.84 10.80
CA GLU A 9 -22.71 1.83 11.73
C GLU A 9 -22.01 0.47 11.60
N ALA A 10 -21.05 0.33 10.71
CA ALA A 10 -20.31 -0.91 10.53
C ALA A 10 -19.72 -1.41 11.85
N SER A 11 -20.04 -2.66 12.21
CA SER A 11 -19.68 -3.25 13.50
C SER A 11 -18.16 -3.40 13.67
N ALA A 12 -17.70 -3.35 14.92
CA ALA A 12 -16.29 -3.56 15.23
C ALA A 12 -15.76 -4.95 14.77
N PRO A 13 -16.51 -6.06 14.88
CA PRO A 13 -16.10 -7.33 14.32
C PRO A 13 -15.89 -7.28 12.80
N LEU A 14 -16.81 -6.65 12.06
CA LEU A 14 -16.68 -6.49 10.60
C LEU A 14 -15.41 -5.69 10.24
N LYS A 15 -15.20 -4.54 10.90
CA LYS A 15 -13.98 -3.72 10.70
C LYS A 15 -12.72 -4.52 10.97
N LYS A 16 -12.67 -5.33 12.03
CA LYS A 16 -11.51 -6.20 12.32
C LYS A 16 -11.29 -7.28 11.26
N GLN A 17 -12.34 -7.85 10.68
CA GLN A 17 -12.23 -8.83 9.59
C GLN A 17 -11.73 -8.17 8.29
N LEU A 18 -12.22 -6.98 7.96
CA LEU A 18 -11.76 -6.22 6.81
C LEU A 18 -10.28 -5.82 6.97
N TRP A 19 -9.88 -5.41 8.18
CA TRP A 19 -8.47 -5.11 8.47
C TRP A 19 -7.58 -6.34 8.34
N GLN A 20 -8.01 -7.49 8.83
CA GLN A 20 -7.31 -8.76 8.63
C GLN A 20 -7.03 -9.03 7.14
N GLN A 21 -8.03 -8.86 6.28
CA GLN A 21 -7.87 -9.06 4.82
C GLN A 21 -6.90 -8.04 4.22
N THR A 22 -6.98 -6.79 4.66
CA THR A 22 -6.08 -5.70 4.23
C THR A 22 -4.63 -6.00 4.58
N VAL A 23 -4.36 -6.37 5.83
CA VAL A 23 -3.01 -6.72 6.31
C VAL A 23 -2.47 -7.96 5.58
N LYS A 24 -3.27 -9.01 5.46
CA LYS A 24 -2.90 -10.22 4.73
C LYS A 24 -2.47 -9.89 3.30
N ALA A 25 -3.30 -9.16 2.56
CA ALA A 25 -3.00 -8.77 1.17
C ALA A 25 -1.76 -7.87 1.07
N LYS A 26 -1.56 -6.96 2.03
CA LYS A 26 -0.34 -6.14 2.12
C LYS A 26 0.91 -7.00 2.26
N ILE A 27 0.94 -7.93 3.22
CA ILE A 27 2.10 -8.80 3.47
C ILE A 27 2.38 -9.69 2.26
N GLU A 28 1.35 -10.26 1.63
CA GLU A 28 1.49 -11.07 0.41
C GLU A 28 2.10 -10.25 -0.75
N ASN A 29 1.66 -9.02 -0.93
CA ASN A 29 2.20 -8.15 -1.98
C ASN A 29 3.63 -7.67 -1.65
N GLN A 30 3.94 -7.38 -0.38
CA GLN A 30 5.30 -7.12 0.06
C GLN A 30 6.23 -8.31 -0.24
N ALA A 31 5.79 -9.53 0.05
CA ALA A 31 6.58 -10.73 -0.24
C ALA A 31 6.83 -10.89 -1.75
N LYS A 32 5.81 -10.66 -2.59
CA LYS A 32 5.95 -10.71 -4.05
C LYS A 32 6.96 -9.67 -4.55
N VAL A 33 6.88 -8.44 -4.07
CA VAL A 33 7.82 -7.38 -4.45
C VAL A 33 9.25 -7.73 -4.02
N LEU A 34 9.44 -8.26 -2.82
CA LEU A 34 10.77 -8.75 -2.40
C LEU A 34 11.30 -9.85 -3.30
N SER A 35 10.46 -10.76 -3.79
CA SER A 35 10.91 -11.83 -4.71
C SER A 35 11.36 -11.28 -6.06
N VAL A 36 10.91 -10.09 -6.45
CA VAL A 36 11.30 -9.41 -7.70
C VAL A 36 12.52 -8.51 -7.47
N CYS A 37 12.53 -7.77 -6.36
CA CYS A 37 13.55 -6.75 -6.09
C CYS A 37 14.78 -7.29 -5.35
N SER A 38 14.68 -8.40 -4.65
CA SER A 38 15.75 -8.98 -3.83
C SER A 38 15.75 -10.51 -3.88
N ASN A 39 16.88 -11.12 -3.54
CA ASN A 39 17.03 -12.59 -3.47
C ASN A 39 16.72 -13.14 -2.06
N VAL A 40 15.87 -12.46 -1.30
CA VAL A 40 15.56 -12.83 0.09
C VAL A 40 14.51 -13.92 0.13
N GLU A 41 14.67 -14.89 1.03
CA GLU A 41 13.67 -15.94 1.28
C GLU A 41 12.38 -15.34 1.86
N ILE A 42 11.26 -15.53 1.16
CA ILE A 42 9.96 -14.92 1.49
C ILE A 42 8.98 -15.86 2.20
N ARG A 43 9.32 -17.15 2.42
CA ARG A 43 8.42 -18.13 3.06
C ARG A 43 7.93 -17.66 4.44
N GLY A 44 8.82 -17.00 5.20
CA GLY A 44 8.47 -16.43 6.50
C GLY A 44 7.34 -15.38 6.39
N MET A 45 7.42 -14.49 5.39
CA MET A 45 6.38 -13.48 5.14
C MET A 45 5.06 -14.13 4.69
N MET A 46 5.12 -15.13 3.81
CA MET A 46 3.92 -15.86 3.37
C MET A 46 3.23 -16.57 4.53
N LYS A 47 4.02 -17.14 5.48
CA LYS A 47 3.47 -17.70 6.71
C LYS A 47 2.82 -16.62 7.57
N TRP A 48 3.48 -15.47 7.78
CA TRP A 48 2.87 -14.37 8.53
C TRP A 48 1.56 -13.91 7.89
N ALA A 49 1.49 -13.80 6.57
CA ALA A 49 0.25 -13.45 5.87
C ALA A 49 -0.88 -14.46 6.15
N ALA A 50 -0.56 -15.76 6.16
CA ALA A 50 -1.53 -16.82 6.47
C ALA A 50 -2.00 -16.79 7.93
N ASP A 51 -1.12 -16.41 8.86
CA ASP A 51 -1.34 -16.41 10.30
C ASP A 51 -2.03 -15.12 10.81
N VAL A 52 -2.29 -14.10 9.95
CA VAL A 52 -2.96 -12.85 10.36
C VAL A 52 -4.35 -13.15 10.93
N LYS A 53 -4.57 -12.78 12.17
CA LYS A 53 -5.86 -12.91 12.87
C LYS A 53 -6.72 -11.65 12.69
N SER A 54 -7.99 -11.77 13.08
CA SER A 54 -8.94 -10.66 13.07
C SER A 54 -8.38 -9.43 13.80
N GLY A 55 -8.31 -8.29 13.11
CA GLY A 55 -7.74 -7.05 13.64
C GLY A 55 -6.22 -7.04 13.78
N ASP A 56 -5.51 -8.04 13.21
CA ASP A 56 -4.05 -8.21 13.34
C ASP A 56 -3.55 -8.21 14.79
N ALA A 57 -4.23 -9.01 15.64
CA ALA A 57 -3.97 -9.04 17.08
C ALA A 57 -2.50 -9.35 17.46
N ASP A 58 -1.78 -10.08 16.60
CA ASP A 58 -0.38 -10.45 16.81
C ASP A 58 0.60 -9.43 16.18
N ASN A 59 0.09 -8.32 15.61
CA ASN A 59 0.87 -7.24 14.98
C ASN A 59 1.84 -7.75 13.89
N LEU A 60 1.36 -8.67 13.05
CA LEU A 60 2.16 -9.26 11.98
C LEU A 60 2.44 -8.25 10.86
N GLU A 61 1.60 -7.21 10.71
CA GLU A 61 1.86 -6.09 9.81
C GLU A 61 3.18 -5.40 10.15
N ALA A 62 3.38 -5.01 11.41
CA ALA A 62 4.60 -4.34 11.83
C ALA A 62 5.83 -5.25 11.68
N ARG A 63 5.70 -6.53 12.02
CA ARG A 63 6.76 -7.52 11.84
C ARG A 63 7.16 -7.67 10.37
N ALA A 64 6.20 -7.78 9.48
CA ALA A 64 6.43 -7.86 8.05
C ALA A 64 7.05 -6.57 7.50
N ALA A 65 6.60 -5.39 7.97
CA ALA A 65 7.14 -4.11 7.57
C ALA A 65 8.62 -3.95 7.94
N VAL A 66 9.03 -4.36 9.15
CA VAL A 66 10.44 -4.34 9.56
C VAL A 66 11.30 -5.21 8.64
N PHE A 67 10.87 -6.43 8.35
CA PHE A 67 11.58 -7.33 7.45
C PHE A 67 11.63 -6.77 6.02
N TYR A 68 10.51 -6.26 5.53
CA TYR A 68 10.37 -5.71 4.18
C TYR A 68 11.30 -4.52 3.95
N TRP A 69 11.24 -3.50 4.82
CA TRP A 69 12.06 -2.30 4.68
C TRP A 69 13.56 -2.55 4.82
N LYS A 70 13.93 -3.56 5.61
CA LYS A 70 15.34 -3.97 5.73
C LYS A 70 15.88 -4.53 4.41
N ASN A 71 15.05 -5.13 3.57
CA ASN A 71 15.51 -5.95 2.45
C ASN A 71 15.21 -5.38 1.06
N ILE A 72 14.18 -4.56 0.89
CA ILE A 72 13.72 -4.13 -0.45
C ILE A 72 14.79 -3.37 -1.24
N PHE A 73 15.51 -2.46 -0.61
CA PHE A 73 16.54 -1.64 -1.27
C PHE A 73 17.97 -2.14 -1.04
N SER A 74 18.16 -3.20 -0.27
CA SER A 74 19.48 -3.74 0.04
C SER A 74 20.29 -4.23 -1.18
N PRO A 75 19.68 -4.73 -2.28
CA PRO A 75 20.41 -5.09 -3.49
C PRO A 75 21.04 -3.90 -4.21
N LEU A 76 20.61 -2.68 -3.90
CA LEU A 76 21.18 -1.46 -4.47
C LEU A 76 22.40 -1.04 -3.65
N ASN A 77 23.57 -1.66 -3.95
CA ASN A 77 24.87 -1.39 -3.33
C ASN A 77 24.91 -1.49 -1.78
N GLY A 78 24.15 -2.42 -1.21
CA GLY A 78 24.13 -2.62 0.25
C GLY A 78 23.45 -1.48 1.02
N TYR A 79 22.63 -0.68 0.37
CA TYR A 79 21.98 0.49 0.95
C TYR A 79 21.12 0.11 2.16
N LYS A 80 21.47 0.66 3.33
CA LYS A 80 20.66 0.52 4.55
C LYS A 80 19.56 1.56 4.56
N PHE A 81 18.35 1.13 4.22
CA PHE A 81 17.18 1.98 4.18
C PHE A 81 16.44 2.01 5.52
N THR A 82 16.04 3.19 5.92
CA THR A 82 15.08 3.41 7.01
C THR A 82 13.89 4.19 6.46
N ARG A 83 12.68 3.64 6.63
CA ARG A 83 11.47 4.35 6.24
C ARG A 83 11.21 5.49 7.21
N ASP A 84 11.32 6.71 6.71
CA ASP A 84 11.09 7.95 7.44
C ASP A 84 10.28 8.94 6.58
N ARG A 85 9.22 9.51 7.15
CA ARG A 85 8.39 10.48 6.44
C ARG A 85 9.17 11.72 6.01
N ASN A 86 10.14 12.16 6.80
CA ASN A 86 10.99 13.33 6.53
C ASN A 86 12.40 12.95 6.07
N GLY A 87 12.60 11.65 5.77
CA GLY A 87 13.92 11.11 5.42
C GLY A 87 14.41 11.52 4.05
N ILE A 88 15.71 11.32 3.87
CA ILE A 88 16.41 11.50 2.59
C ILE A 88 15.88 10.53 1.52
N PRO A 89 16.20 10.74 0.22
CA PRO A 89 15.87 9.77 -0.82
C PRO A 89 16.24 8.32 -0.43
N PRO A 90 15.41 7.31 -0.80
CA PRO A 90 14.21 7.40 -1.64
C PRO A 90 12.90 7.75 -0.91
N ASN A 91 12.95 8.17 0.36
CA ASN A 91 11.73 8.49 1.12
C ASN A 91 10.87 9.57 0.47
N ASN A 92 11.49 10.57 -0.17
CA ASN A 92 10.80 11.61 -0.94
C ASN A 92 10.01 11.03 -2.13
N LEU A 93 10.57 10.05 -2.86
CA LEU A 93 9.92 9.37 -3.97
C LEU A 93 8.73 8.53 -3.47
N LEU A 94 8.94 7.76 -2.39
CA LEU A 94 7.89 6.98 -1.73
C LEU A 94 6.75 7.87 -1.26
N ASN A 95 7.05 9.00 -0.61
CA ASN A 95 6.04 9.93 -0.14
C ASN A 95 5.22 10.52 -1.29
N TYR A 96 5.88 10.93 -2.38
CA TYR A 96 5.22 11.46 -3.56
C TYR A 96 4.34 10.39 -4.24
N GLY A 97 4.86 9.18 -4.41
CA GLY A 97 4.12 8.06 -4.96
C GLY A 97 2.91 7.66 -4.10
N TYR A 98 3.06 7.65 -2.79
CA TYR A 98 1.94 7.38 -1.88
C TYR A 98 0.87 8.48 -1.88
N ALA A 99 1.26 9.73 -2.11
CA ALA A 99 0.28 10.81 -2.28
C ALA A 99 -0.57 10.61 -3.54
N ILE A 100 0.03 10.19 -4.65
CA ILE A 100 -0.68 9.82 -5.89
C ILE A 100 -1.59 8.61 -5.64
N LEU A 101 -1.06 7.53 -5.04
CA LEU A 101 -1.83 6.33 -4.72
C LEU A 101 -3.05 6.67 -3.85
N ARG A 102 -2.85 7.47 -2.81
CA ARG A 102 -3.92 7.94 -1.92
C ARG A 102 -5.03 8.66 -2.68
N ALA A 103 -4.66 9.53 -3.62
CA ALA A 103 -5.63 10.27 -4.45
C ALA A 103 -6.45 9.32 -5.35
N VAL A 104 -5.80 8.32 -5.96
CA VAL A 104 -6.47 7.28 -6.77
C VAL A 104 -7.46 6.49 -5.93
N ILE A 105 -7.04 6.01 -4.76
CA ILE A 105 -7.89 5.24 -3.84
C ILE A 105 -9.05 6.09 -3.30
N ALA A 106 -8.80 7.34 -2.88
CA ALA A 106 -9.84 8.23 -2.40
C ALA A 106 -10.91 8.50 -3.46
N ARG A 107 -10.49 8.72 -4.72
CA ARG A 107 -11.41 8.85 -5.86
C ARG A 107 -12.25 7.59 -6.07
N ALA A 108 -11.66 6.40 -5.98
CA ALA A 108 -12.37 5.14 -6.12
C ALA A 108 -13.41 4.93 -5.00
N ILE A 109 -13.05 5.27 -3.75
CA ILE A 109 -13.93 5.22 -2.58
C ILE A 109 -15.15 6.11 -2.79
N VAL A 110 -14.93 7.38 -3.15
CA VAL A 110 -16.03 8.34 -3.43
C VAL A 110 -16.89 7.86 -4.59
N GLY A 111 -16.28 7.36 -5.68
CA GLY A 111 -17.00 6.79 -6.83
C GLY A 111 -17.84 5.56 -6.48
N SER A 112 -17.53 4.86 -5.40
CA SER A 112 -18.30 3.72 -4.87
C SER A 112 -19.37 4.15 -3.85
N GLY A 113 -19.52 5.44 -3.58
CA GLY A 113 -20.49 5.97 -2.64
C GLY A 113 -20.10 5.79 -1.18
N LEU A 114 -18.81 5.72 -0.89
CA LEU A 114 -18.26 5.64 0.48
C LEU A 114 -17.56 6.96 0.85
N LEU A 115 -17.47 7.23 2.15
CA LEU A 115 -16.77 8.38 2.71
C LEU A 115 -15.30 8.01 2.99
N PRO A 116 -14.32 8.71 2.42
CA PRO A 116 -12.90 8.40 2.63
C PRO A 116 -12.43 8.64 4.07
N THR A 117 -13.20 9.37 4.87
CA THR A 117 -12.87 9.77 6.24
C THR A 117 -13.02 8.64 7.26
N PHE A 118 -14.04 7.77 7.10
CA PHE A 118 -14.35 6.72 8.09
C PHE A 118 -13.54 5.46 7.80
N GLY A 119 -12.39 5.33 8.46
CA GLY A 119 -11.48 4.20 8.33
C GLY A 119 -12.02 2.89 8.91
N ILE A 120 -11.44 1.80 8.44
CA ILE A 120 -11.64 0.44 8.97
C ILE A 120 -10.81 0.29 10.26
N HIS A 121 -9.58 0.76 10.24
CA HIS A 121 -8.60 0.63 11.31
C HIS A 121 -8.09 1.98 11.80
N HIS A 122 -7.61 2.85 10.91
CA HIS A 122 -7.07 4.16 11.29
C HIS A 122 -8.18 5.13 11.64
N HIS A 123 -8.03 5.79 12.80
CA HIS A 123 -8.98 6.78 13.31
C HIS A 123 -8.21 8.01 13.75
N ASN A 124 -8.37 9.10 13.01
CA ASN A 124 -7.76 10.38 13.36
C ASN A 124 -8.72 11.51 12.93
N ARG A 125 -9.17 12.30 13.89
CA ARG A 125 -10.14 13.39 13.64
C ARG A 125 -9.63 14.47 12.67
N TYR A 126 -8.34 14.56 12.48
CA TYR A 126 -7.72 15.54 11.57
C TYR A 126 -7.40 14.97 10.19
N ASN A 127 -7.60 13.67 9.99
CA ASN A 127 -7.33 13.02 8.71
C ASN A 127 -8.63 12.71 7.96
N ALA A 128 -8.88 13.47 6.89
CA ALA A 128 -10.06 13.28 6.04
C ALA A 128 -9.98 12.00 5.16
N TYR A 129 -8.89 11.22 5.25
CA TYR A 129 -8.60 10.11 4.35
C TYR A 129 -8.31 8.80 5.06
N CYS A 130 -8.81 8.59 6.29
CA CYS A 130 -8.52 7.37 7.06
C CYS A 130 -8.85 6.08 6.29
N LEU A 131 -10.01 6.02 5.61
CA LEU A 131 -10.37 4.85 4.80
C LEU A 131 -9.46 4.70 3.58
N ALA A 132 -9.08 5.81 2.95
CA ALA A 132 -8.15 5.74 1.82
C ALA A 132 -6.77 5.25 2.27
N ASP A 133 -6.30 5.66 3.45
CA ASP A 133 -5.06 5.16 4.05
C ASP A 133 -5.14 3.66 4.36
N ASP A 134 -6.28 3.16 4.84
CA ASP A 134 -6.49 1.73 5.09
C ASP A 134 -6.50 0.92 3.79
N ILE A 135 -7.28 1.36 2.80
CA ILE A 135 -7.47 0.62 1.54
C ILE A 135 -6.22 0.67 0.64
N MET A 136 -5.38 1.71 0.76
CA MET A 136 -4.16 1.78 -0.04
C MET A 136 -3.04 0.82 0.45
N GLU A 137 -3.12 0.30 1.66
CA GLU A 137 -2.05 -0.52 2.25
C GLU A 137 -1.62 -1.72 1.37
N PRO A 138 -2.53 -2.53 0.79
CA PRO A 138 -2.15 -3.61 -0.12
C PRO A 138 -1.52 -3.14 -1.44
N TYR A 139 -1.72 -1.88 -1.81
CA TYR A 139 -1.21 -1.29 -3.05
C TYR A 139 0.15 -0.60 -2.89
N ARG A 140 0.54 -0.23 -1.66
CA ARG A 140 1.83 0.41 -1.39
C ARG A 140 3.02 -0.36 -1.97
N PRO A 141 3.11 -1.69 -1.86
CA PRO A 141 4.25 -2.43 -2.40
C PRO A 141 4.47 -2.25 -3.90
N TYR A 142 3.43 -2.03 -4.70
CA TYR A 142 3.59 -1.75 -6.13
C TYR A 142 4.21 -0.38 -6.40
N VAL A 143 3.94 0.60 -5.55
CA VAL A 143 4.63 1.90 -5.59
C VAL A 143 6.10 1.73 -5.19
N ASP A 144 6.38 0.90 -4.20
CA ASP A 144 7.74 0.62 -3.74
C ASP A 144 8.57 -0.07 -4.83
N GLU A 145 7.97 -1.01 -5.58
CA GLU A 145 8.58 -1.66 -6.74
C GLU A 145 8.91 -0.65 -7.87
N LEU A 146 7.99 0.29 -8.14
CA LEU A 146 8.24 1.37 -9.08
C LEU A 146 9.40 2.26 -8.62
N VAL A 147 9.42 2.63 -7.33
CA VAL A 147 10.53 3.43 -6.75
C VAL A 147 11.85 2.66 -6.84
N PHE A 148 11.87 1.35 -6.55
CA PHE A 148 13.04 0.51 -6.75
C PHE A 148 13.55 0.55 -8.19
N SER A 149 12.66 0.47 -9.17
CA SER A 149 12.98 0.54 -10.60
C SER A 149 13.56 1.91 -10.98
N ILE A 150 13.00 3.00 -10.44
CA ILE A 150 13.51 4.37 -10.61
C ILE A 150 14.94 4.49 -10.02
N MET A 151 15.14 3.97 -8.80
CA MET A 151 16.47 3.98 -8.17
C MET A 151 17.51 3.23 -8.99
N LYS A 152 17.13 2.08 -9.56
CA LYS A 152 18.00 1.29 -10.44
C LYS A 152 18.33 2.04 -11.74
N LYS A 153 17.38 2.79 -12.28
CA LYS A 153 17.53 3.52 -13.55
C LYS A 153 18.38 4.79 -13.40
N TYR A 154 18.13 5.58 -12.37
CA TYR A 154 18.76 6.91 -12.20
C TYR A 154 19.99 6.89 -11.29
N GLY A 155 20.20 5.81 -10.54
CA GLY A 155 21.27 5.71 -9.53
C GLY A 155 20.91 6.42 -8.22
N MET A 156 21.60 6.05 -7.14
CA MET A 156 21.34 6.54 -5.78
C MET A 156 21.63 8.04 -5.60
N GLU A 157 22.52 8.60 -6.40
CA GLU A 157 22.98 9.98 -6.27
C GLU A 157 21.99 10.99 -6.88
N ASN A 158 21.06 10.54 -7.74
CA ASN A 158 20.18 11.38 -8.56
C ASN A 158 18.68 11.21 -8.21
N LEU A 159 18.34 10.95 -6.95
CA LEU A 159 16.97 10.68 -6.50
C LEU A 159 16.19 11.92 -6.04
N SER A 160 16.53 13.11 -6.52
CA SER A 160 15.69 14.28 -6.35
C SER A 160 14.40 14.15 -7.20
N LEU A 161 13.29 14.77 -6.76
CA LEU A 161 12.03 14.79 -7.51
C LEU A 161 12.10 15.68 -8.75
N THR A 162 12.94 15.28 -9.72
CA THR A 162 13.03 15.93 -11.03
C THR A 162 11.74 15.78 -11.82
N LYS A 163 11.61 16.54 -12.93
CA LYS A 163 10.46 16.42 -13.83
C LYS A 163 10.29 14.99 -14.36
N ASP A 164 11.37 14.34 -14.76
CA ASP A 164 11.35 13.00 -15.35
C ASP A 164 10.93 11.94 -14.33
N ILE A 165 11.47 12.00 -13.12
CA ILE A 165 11.07 11.10 -12.02
C ILE A 165 9.60 11.32 -11.64
N LYS A 166 9.12 12.57 -11.62
CA LYS A 166 7.70 12.85 -11.38
C LYS A 166 6.80 12.27 -12.46
N ILE A 167 7.20 12.34 -13.74
CA ILE A 167 6.46 11.74 -14.85
C ILE A 167 6.35 10.22 -14.66
N GLU A 168 7.43 9.54 -14.25
CA GLU A 168 7.37 8.09 -13.97
C GLU A 168 6.43 7.76 -12.81
N LEU A 169 6.49 8.54 -11.73
CA LEU A 169 5.58 8.34 -10.58
C LEU A 169 4.11 8.65 -10.92
N LEU A 170 3.84 9.58 -11.84
CA LEU A 170 2.49 9.88 -12.31
C LEU A 170 1.85 8.72 -13.11
N ASN A 171 2.61 7.71 -13.52
CA ASN A 171 2.08 6.48 -14.13
C ASN A 171 1.49 5.50 -13.10
N ILE A 172 1.58 5.74 -11.79
CA ILE A 172 1.03 4.87 -10.74
C ILE A 172 -0.41 4.42 -11.00
N PRO A 173 -1.35 5.25 -11.49
CA PRO A 173 -2.72 4.81 -11.77
C PRO A 173 -2.82 3.69 -12.83
N THR A 174 -1.82 3.58 -13.70
CA THR A 174 -1.82 2.66 -14.85
C THR A 174 -0.90 1.45 -14.68
N ILE A 175 -0.08 1.40 -13.60
CA ILE A 175 0.77 0.23 -13.35
C ILE A 175 -0.08 -1.02 -13.13
N ASP A 176 0.43 -2.17 -13.56
CA ASP A 176 -0.23 -3.45 -13.37
C ASP A 176 -0.16 -3.91 -11.92
N VAL A 177 -1.31 -4.24 -11.35
CA VAL A 177 -1.44 -4.88 -10.05
C VAL A 177 -2.23 -6.17 -10.17
N THR A 178 -2.01 -7.11 -9.25
CA THR A 178 -2.77 -8.37 -9.23
C THR A 178 -3.88 -8.30 -8.20
N ILE A 179 -5.13 -8.48 -8.65
CA ILE A 179 -6.32 -8.58 -7.79
C ILE A 179 -7.16 -9.78 -8.23
N GLY A 180 -7.55 -10.64 -7.29
CA GLY A 180 -8.31 -11.85 -7.61
C GLY A 180 -7.61 -12.76 -8.63
N GLY A 181 -6.29 -12.86 -8.60
CA GLY A 181 -5.47 -13.64 -9.54
C GLY A 181 -5.34 -13.05 -10.95
N LYS A 182 -5.88 -11.85 -11.21
CA LYS A 182 -5.84 -11.20 -12.53
C LYS A 182 -5.04 -9.89 -12.47
N LYS A 183 -4.22 -9.65 -13.50
CA LYS A 183 -3.55 -8.37 -13.70
C LYS A 183 -4.53 -7.31 -14.17
N ARG A 184 -4.46 -6.11 -13.62
CA ARG A 184 -5.29 -4.95 -13.97
C ARG A 184 -4.52 -3.66 -13.70
N PRO A 185 -4.79 -2.55 -14.41
CA PRO A 185 -4.32 -1.24 -14.01
C PRO A 185 -4.74 -0.91 -12.57
N LEU A 186 -3.86 -0.28 -11.79
CA LEU A 186 -4.10 0.03 -10.38
C LEU A 186 -5.41 0.78 -10.16
N MET A 187 -5.73 1.76 -11.00
CA MET A 187 -6.99 2.51 -10.89
C MET A 187 -8.23 1.63 -11.04
N ALA A 188 -8.20 0.61 -11.92
CA ALA A 188 -9.29 -0.34 -12.10
C ALA A 188 -9.40 -1.29 -10.91
N ALA A 189 -8.26 -1.76 -10.38
CA ALA A 189 -8.21 -2.59 -9.18
C ALA A 189 -8.72 -1.82 -7.95
N ALA A 190 -8.36 -0.55 -7.80
CA ALA A 190 -8.85 0.33 -6.74
C ALA A 190 -10.38 0.48 -6.78
N SER A 191 -10.94 0.69 -7.99
CA SER A 191 -12.38 0.77 -8.20
C SER A 191 -13.08 -0.54 -7.85
N GLN A 192 -12.49 -1.69 -8.21
CA GLN A 192 -13.03 -3.01 -7.87
C GLN A 192 -13.02 -3.24 -6.35
N THR A 193 -11.92 -2.91 -5.66
CA THR A 193 -11.82 -3.03 -4.20
C THR A 193 -12.85 -2.16 -3.50
N SER A 194 -12.94 -0.88 -3.88
CA SER A 194 -13.90 0.07 -3.28
C SER A 194 -15.35 -0.34 -3.52
N SER A 195 -15.67 -0.84 -4.73
CA SER A 195 -17.01 -1.33 -5.06
C SER A 195 -17.35 -2.62 -4.31
N SER A 196 -16.38 -3.49 -4.03
CA SER A 196 -16.58 -4.69 -3.21
C SER A 196 -16.83 -4.33 -1.75
N LEU A 197 -16.14 -3.31 -1.23
CA LEU A 197 -16.32 -2.82 0.14
C LEU A 197 -17.70 -2.16 0.33
N ALA A 198 -18.29 -1.58 -0.71
CA ALA A 198 -19.57 -0.87 -0.68
C ALA A 198 -20.81 -1.80 -0.77
N LYS A 199 -20.60 -3.13 -0.85
CA LYS A 199 -21.66 -4.16 -0.90
C LYS A 199 -21.96 -4.70 0.48
#